data_7a5c65a1260451b50c4e94c14001d87a
#
_entry.id   7a5c65a1260451b50c4e94c14001d87a
#
_cell.length_a   1.000
_cell.length_b   1.000
_cell.length_c   1.000
_cell.angle_alpha   90.00
_cell.angle_beta   90.00
_cell.angle_gamma   90.00
#
_symmetry.space_group_name_H-M   'P 1'
#
loop_
_entity.id
_entity.type
_entity.pdbx_description
1 polymer ?
#
loop_
_entity_poly.entity_id
_entity_poly.type
_entity_poly.pdbx_seq_one_letter_code
_entity_poly.pdbx_strand_id
1 'polypeptide(L)'
;MPRITPFLALCAILPSFSLPARAQVVTDHLVGKYATTKEYCADPATQDFEIRRGVIEGPNLHCILSATQPPGPGGTEAYESRCRQGDQVQFGTLTFDLSAKEDHIRISLPPQQDWIVLYPCK
;
A
#
# COMPACT_ATOMS: atom_id res chain seq x y z
N MET A 1 -0.59 -9.75 -70.09
CA MET A 1 -1.34 -10.38 -68.98
C MET A 1 -1.07 -9.66 -67.68
N PRO A 2 -2.07 -9.10 -67.07
CA PRO A 2 -1.87 -8.47 -65.81
C PRO A 2 -1.56 -9.53 -64.75
N ARG A 3 -0.45 -9.42 -64.15
CA ARG A 3 -0.14 -10.25 -63.01
C ARG A 3 -0.75 -9.58 -61.79
N ILE A 4 -1.68 -10.26 -61.21
CA ILE A 4 -2.19 -9.86 -59.92
C ILE A 4 -1.14 -10.30 -58.91
N THR A 5 -0.39 -9.36 -58.43
CA THR A 5 0.41 -9.60 -57.25
C THR A 5 -0.51 -9.80 -56.05
N PRO A 6 -0.44 -10.94 -55.38
CA PRO A 6 -1.21 -11.06 -54.17
C PRO A 6 -0.70 -10.00 -53.21
N PHE A 7 -1.57 -9.10 -52.83
CA PHE A 7 -1.32 -8.27 -51.67
C PHE A 7 -1.23 -9.20 -50.51
N LEU A 8 -0.02 -9.44 -50.08
CA LEU A 8 0.21 -9.92 -48.73
C LEU A 8 -0.36 -8.86 -47.82
N ALA A 9 -1.55 -9.12 -47.34
CA ALA A 9 -2.05 -8.36 -46.22
C ALA A 9 -1.08 -8.56 -45.08
N LEU A 10 -0.23 -7.59 -44.89
CA LEU A 10 0.60 -7.54 -43.70
C LEU A 10 -0.37 -7.34 -42.57
N CYS A 11 -0.76 -8.42 -41.93
CA CYS A 11 -1.37 -8.33 -40.62
C CYS A 11 -0.31 -7.75 -39.71
N ALA A 12 -0.35 -6.45 -39.54
CA ALA A 12 0.40 -5.83 -38.47
C ALA A 12 -0.17 -6.39 -37.18
N ILE A 13 0.49 -7.42 -36.69
CA ILE A 13 0.26 -7.87 -35.32
C ILE A 13 0.76 -6.72 -34.49
N LEU A 14 -0.14 -5.86 -34.08
CA LEU A 14 0.13 -4.90 -33.02
C LEU A 14 0.51 -5.71 -31.81
N PRO A 15 1.74 -5.58 -31.30
CA PRO A 15 2.03 -6.19 -30.01
C PRO A 15 1.02 -5.60 -29.06
N SER A 16 0.15 -6.45 -28.54
CA SER A 16 -0.65 -6.06 -27.40
C SER A 16 0.35 -5.75 -26.29
N PHE A 17 0.61 -4.48 -26.08
CA PHE A 17 1.25 -4.04 -24.87
C PHE A 17 0.27 -4.36 -23.76
N SER A 18 0.40 -5.54 -23.18
CA SER A 18 -0.08 -5.73 -21.85
C SER A 18 0.77 -4.78 -21.00
N LEU A 19 0.23 -3.63 -20.68
CA LEU A 19 0.76 -2.81 -19.62
C LEU A 19 0.95 -3.74 -18.44
N PRO A 20 2.18 -3.85 -17.89
CA PRO A 20 2.33 -4.58 -16.65
C PRO A 20 1.27 -4.04 -15.71
N ALA A 21 0.38 -4.91 -15.25
CA ALA A 21 -0.56 -4.54 -14.24
C ALA A 21 0.27 -3.82 -13.18
N ARG A 22 0.12 -2.53 -13.07
CA ARG A 22 0.75 -1.79 -11.99
C ARG A 22 0.45 -2.59 -10.74
N ALA A 23 1.50 -3.06 -10.05
CA ALA A 23 1.31 -3.72 -8.80
C ALA A 23 0.38 -2.82 -7.99
N GLN A 24 -0.91 -3.17 -7.98
CA GLN A 24 -1.88 -2.40 -7.23
C GLN A 24 -1.45 -2.50 -5.79
N VAL A 25 -1.32 -1.35 -5.14
CA VAL A 25 -1.05 -1.33 -3.72
C VAL A 25 -2.23 -1.98 -3.02
N VAL A 26 -2.06 -3.23 -2.64
CA VAL A 26 -3.12 -4.02 -2.04
C VAL A 26 -2.88 -4.10 -0.55
N THR A 27 -3.54 -3.23 0.18
CA THR A 27 -3.59 -3.29 1.65
C THR A 27 -4.92 -3.87 2.14
N ASP A 28 -5.61 -4.63 1.31
CA ASP A 28 -6.95 -5.13 1.61
C ASP A 28 -6.99 -5.97 2.88
N HIS A 29 -5.92 -6.73 3.15
CA HIS A 29 -5.79 -7.53 4.37
C HIS A 29 -5.54 -6.69 5.62
N LEU A 30 -5.27 -5.40 5.47
CA LEU A 30 -5.00 -4.47 6.56
C LEU A 30 -6.12 -3.44 6.74
N VAL A 31 -7.13 -3.46 5.88
CA VAL A 31 -8.22 -2.48 5.94
C VAL A 31 -8.97 -2.59 7.25
N GLY A 32 -9.14 -1.47 7.92
CA GLY A 32 -9.88 -1.39 9.16
C GLY A 32 -9.49 -0.21 10.00
N LYS A 33 -10.11 -0.14 11.17
CA LYS A 33 -9.79 0.85 12.18
C LYS A 33 -8.86 0.28 13.22
N TYR A 34 -7.98 1.12 13.72
CA TYR A 34 -6.92 0.74 14.64
C TYR A 34 -6.81 1.75 15.77
N ALA A 35 -6.28 1.29 16.88
CA ALA A 35 -5.98 2.13 18.02
C ALA A 35 -4.58 1.84 18.56
N THR A 36 -4.01 2.79 19.29
CA THR A 36 -2.67 2.65 19.85
C THR A 36 -2.62 1.78 21.12
N THR A 37 -3.76 1.48 21.69
CA THR A 37 -3.93 0.50 22.76
C THR A 37 -5.18 -0.32 22.53
N LYS A 38 -5.23 -1.53 23.10
CA LYS A 38 -6.42 -2.39 22.97
C LYS A 38 -7.65 -1.77 23.60
N GLU A 39 -7.47 -1.06 24.70
CA GLU A 39 -8.54 -0.42 25.44
C GLU A 39 -9.24 0.67 24.60
N TYR A 40 -8.49 1.34 23.76
CA TYR A 40 -9.05 2.39 22.89
C TYR A 40 -9.95 1.83 21.80
N CYS A 41 -9.92 0.54 21.52
CA CYS A 41 -10.84 -0.08 20.59
C CYS A 41 -12.29 -0.14 21.12
N ALA A 42 -12.49 0.01 22.43
CA ALA A 42 -13.82 -0.01 23.02
C ALA A 42 -14.65 1.25 22.71
N ASP A 43 -13.99 2.34 22.34
CA ASP A 43 -14.64 3.61 22.01
C ASP A 43 -14.30 4.04 20.59
N PRO A 44 -15.27 4.19 19.69
CA PRO A 44 -15.01 4.67 18.33
C PRO A 44 -14.26 5.99 18.26
N ALA A 45 -14.41 6.88 19.25
CA ALA A 45 -13.73 8.17 19.29
C ALA A 45 -12.23 8.05 19.51
N THR A 46 -11.74 6.92 20.03
CA THR A 46 -10.32 6.67 20.27
C THR A 46 -9.68 5.71 19.28
N GLN A 47 -10.43 5.31 18.25
CA GLN A 47 -9.93 4.55 17.12
C GLN A 47 -9.36 5.52 16.07
N ASP A 48 -8.18 6.06 16.38
CA ASP A 48 -7.65 7.24 15.67
C ASP A 48 -7.00 6.91 14.33
N PHE A 49 -6.69 5.65 14.09
CA PHE A 49 -6.04 5.22 12.86
C PHE A 49 -7.01 4.45 11.98
N GLU A 50 -6.90 4.67 10.69
CA GLU A 50 -7.67 3.92 9.69
C GLU A 50 -6.75 3.55 8.54
N ILE A 51 -6.78 2.28 8.16
CA ILE A 51 -6.12 1.80 6.96
C ILE A 51 -7.20 1.51 5.94
N ARG A 52 -7.10 2.17 4.81
CA ARG A 52 -7.88 1.91 3.62
C ARG A 52 -6.95 1.44 2.50
N ARG A 53 -7.53 1.01 1.41
CA ARG A 53 -6.74 0.56 0.28
C ARG A 53 -5.78 1.65 -0.19
N GLY A 54 -4.48 1.44 0.03
CA GLY A 54 -3.44 2.38 -0.39
C GLY A 54 -3.35 3.67 0.43
N VAL A 55 -4.06 3.76 1.55
CA VAL A 55 -4.08 4.97 2.38
C VAL A 55 -4.02 4.61 3.86
N ILE A 56 -3.22 5.35 4.61
CA ILE A 56 -3.19 5.28 6.07
C ILE A 56 -3.50 6.68 6.61
N GLU A 57 -4.47 6.76 7.48
CA GLU A 57 -4.83 7.99 8.16
C GLU A 57 -4.71 7.84 9.67
N GLY A 58 -4.22 8.87 10.31
CA GLY A 58 -4.13 8.96 11.77
C GLY A 58 -4.09 10.41 12.21
N PRO A 59 -3.93 10.67 13.52
CA PRO A 59 -3.81 12.05 14.02
C PRO A 59 -2.63 12.76 13.37
N ASN A 60 -2.88 13.85 12.67
CA ASN A 60 -1.89 14.59 11.88
C ASN A 60 -1.10 13.75 10.88
N LEU A 61 -1.64 12.61 10.45
CA LEU A 61 -0.97 11.69 9.55
C LEU A 61 -1.86 11.33 8.38
N HIS A 62 -1.30 11.46 7.18
CA HIS A 62 -1.93 10.97 5.96
C HIS A 62 -0.85 10.40 5.04
N CYS A 63 -0.89 9.10 4.82
CA CYS A 63 0.06 8.42 3.94
C CYS A 63 -0.66 7.85 2.72
N ILE A 64 -0.10 8.10 1.55
CA ILE A 64 -0.50 7.46 0.31
C ILE A 64 0.57 6.46 -0.08
N LEU A 65 0.16 5.22 -0.29
CA LEU A 65 1.04 4.12 -0.70
C LEU A 65 0.94 3.97 -2.21
N SER A 66 2.07 3.99 -2.90
CA SER A 66 2.09 4.04 -4.36
C SER A 66 2.61 2.78 -5.04
N ALA A 67 3.45 2.02 -4.40
CA ALA A 67 3.99 0.79 -4.96
C ALA A 67 4.41 -0.17 -3.86
N THR A 68 4.16 -1.46 -4.11
CA THR A 68 4.58 -2.53 -3.20
C THR A 68 5.98 -2.99 -3.57
N GLN A 69 6.84 -3.13 -2.59
CA GLN A 69 8.15 -3.76 -2.74
C GLN A 69 8.04 -5.27 -2.50
N PRO A 70 9.03 -6.06 -2.94
CA PRO A 70 9.04 -7.48 -2.63
C PRO A 70 8.93 -7.74 -1.12
N PRO A 71 8.27 -8.84 -0.70
CA PRO A 71 8.15 -9.16 0.71
C PRO A 71 9.50 -9.21 1.41
N GLY A 72 9.57 -8.56 2.56
CA GLY A 72 10.75 -8.58 3.40
C GLY A 72 10.77 -9.78 4.36
N PRO A 73 11.84 -9.92 5.14
CA PRO A 73 11.96 -11.01 6.10
C PRO A 73 10.98 -10.85 7.26
N GLY A 74 10.57 -11.99 7.85
CA GLY A 74 9.81 -12.00 9.10
C GLY A 74 8.39 -11.49 9.02
N GLY A 75 7.76 -11.52 7.84
CA GLY A 75 6.39 -11.03 7.67
C GLY A 75 6.29 -9.52 7.52
N THR A 76 7.35 -8.87 7.04
CA THR A 76 7.32 -7.45 6.72
C THR A 76 6.81 -7.20 5.31
N GLU A 77 6.05 -6.13 5.14
CA GLU A 77 5.62 -5.61 3.85
C GLU A 77 6.06 -4.15 3.72
N ALA A 78 6.70 -3.80 2.62
CA ALA A 78 7.19 -2.46 2.39
C ALA A 78 6.50 -1.83 1.18
N TYR A 79 6.26 -0.53 1.27
CA TYR A 79 5.59 0.25 0.24
C TYR A 79 6.33 1.56 0.03
N GLU A 80 6.38 2.02 -1.21
CA GLU A 80 6.73 3.41 -1.45
C GLU A 80 5.59 4.29 -0.97
N SER A 81 5.92 5.34 -0.26
CA SER A 81 4.91 6.16 0.38
C SER A 81 5.22 7.65 0.30
N ARG A 82 4.16 8.41 0.35
CA ARG A 82 4.16 9.84 0.60
C ARG A 82 3.33 10.09 1.84
N CYS A 83 4.00 10.49 2.91
CA CYS A 83 3.35 10.75 4.19
C CYS A 83 3.38 12.23 4.51
N ARG A 84 2.24 12.76 4.92
CA ARG A 84 2.14 14.10 5.48
C ARG A 84 1.89 13.99 6.97
N GLN A 85 2.77 14.63 7.74
CA GLN A 85 2.63 14.80 9.19
C GLN A 85 2.57 16.29 9.48
N GLY A 86 1.40 16.79 9.87
CA GLY A 86 1.20 18.23 9.99
C GLY A 86 1.49 18.91 8.64
N ASP A 87 2.43 19.84 8.62
CA ASP A 87 2.83 20.57 7.41
C ASP A 87 3.99 19.92 6.66
N GLN A 88 4.55 18.85 7.18
CA GLN A 88 5.71 18.20 6.56
C GLN A 88 5.29 17.03 5.69
N VAL A 89 5.88 16.97 4.50
CA VAL A 89 5.70 15.86 3.57
C VAL A 89 7.00 15.08 3.47
N GLN A 90 6.91 13.77 3.68
CA GLN A 90 8.04 12.85 3.60
C GLN A 90 7.76 11.78 2.56
N PHE A 91 8.73 11.57 1.69
CA PHE A 91 8.73 10.46 0.74
C PHE A 91 9.69 9.39 1.25
N GLY A 92 9.33 8.15 1.06
CA GLY A 92 10.22 7.06 1.42
C GLY A 92 9.48 5.74 1.56
N THR A 93 10.14 4.80 2.19
CA THR A 93 9.57 3.47 2.42
C THR A 93 8.79 3.45 3.72
N LEU A 94 7.54 3.00 3.63
CA LEU A 94 6.71 2.68 4.78
C LEU A 94 6.69 1.17 4.92
N THR A 95 6.97 0.67 6.11
CA THR A 95 7.04 -0.76 6.36
C THR A 95 6.02 -1.18 7.40
N PHE A 96 5.29 -2.25 7.09
CA PHE A 96 4.45 -2.96 8.05
C PHE A 96 5.20 -4.18 8.58
N ASP A 97 5.14 -4.40 9.86
CA ASP A 97 5.53 -5.65 10.49
C ASP A 97 4.27 -6.39 10.93
N LEU A 98 4.00 -7.50 10.26
CA LEU A 98 2.82 -8.33 10.48
C LEU A 98 3.14 -9.60 11.24
N SER A 99 4.32 -9.69 11.85
CA SER A 99 4.77 -10.91 12.52
C SER A 99 3.94 -11.29 13.74
N ALA A 100 3.28 -10.32 14.38
CA ALA A 100 2.38 -10.57 15.51
C ALA A 100 0.99 -11.05 15.08
N LYS A 101 0.77 -11.25 13.80
CA LYS A 101 -0.46 -11.77 13.19
C LYS A 101 -1.69 -10.94 13.53
N GLU A 102 -2.64 -11.54 14.28
CA GLU A 102 -3.92 -10.88 14.56
C GLU A 102 -3.89 -9.99 15.79
N ASP A 103 -2.85 -10.08 16.61
CA ASP A 103 -2.79 -9.29 17.84
C ASP A 103 -2.60 -7.81 17.57
N HIS A 104 -1.58 -7.48 16.80
CA HIS A 104 -1.26 -6.09 16.43
C HIS A 104 -0.40 -6.05 15.17
N ILE A 105 -0.31 -4.87 14.59
CA ILE A 105 0.65 -4.58 13.53
C ILE A 105 1.59 -3.47 14.00
N ARG A 106 2.75 -3.39 13.39
CA ARG A 106 3.67 -2.28 13.59
C ARG A 106 3.93 -1.59 12.28
N ILE A 107 4.00 -0.27 12.33
CA ILE A 107 4.24 0.56 11.14
C ILE A 107 5.47 1.41 11.38
N SER A 108 6.39 1.42 10.43
CA SER A 108 7.51 2.34 10.41
C SER A 108 7.32 3.36 9.29
N LEU A 109 7.28 4.63 9.65
CA LEU A 109 7.07 5.74 8.73
C LEU A 109 8.40 6.34 8.27
N PRO A 110 8.51 6.81 7.01
CA PRO A 110 9.67 7.58 6.59
C PRO A 110 9.65 8.98 7.25
N PRO A 111 10.79 9.60 7.52
CA PRO A 111 12.15 9.06 7.47
C PRO A 111 12.54 8.32 8.75
N GLN A 112 11.66 8.29 9.73
CA GLN A 112 11.89 7.67 11.03
C GLN A 112 11.78 6.16 10.93
N GLN A 113 12.59 5.47 11.73
CA GLN A 113 12.56 4.02 11.80
C GLN A 113 11.88 3.50 13.07
N ASP A 114 11.29 4.40 13.86
CA ASP A 114 10.54 4.03 15.04
C ASP A 114 9.24 3.33 14.63
N TRP A 115 8.91 2.31 15.39
CA TRP A 115 7.70 1.54 15.14
C TRP A 115 6.52 2.09 15.92
N ILE A 116 5.41 2.28 15.22
CA ILE A 116 4.12 2.57 15.83
C ILE A 116 3.34 1.27 15.92
N VAL A 117 2.91 0.91 17.13
CA VAL A 117 2.10 -0.29 17.35
C VAL A 117 0.63 0.06 17.23
N LEU A 118 -0.08 -0.67 16.39
CA LEU A 118 -1.50 -0.47 16.16
C LEU A 118 -2.27 -1.77 16.41
N TYR A 119 -3.34 -1.68 17.19
CA TYR A 119 -4.22 -2.78 17.49
C TYR A 119 -5.47 -2.70 16.61
N PRO A 120 -5.82 -3.77 15.88
CA PRO A 120 -7.02 -3.77 15.08
C PRO A 120 -8.27 -3.72 15.96
N CYS A 121 -9.20 -2.83 15.61
CA CYS A 121 -10.48 -2.67 16.30
C CYS A 121 -11.57 -3.33 15.46
N LYS A 122 -12.26 -4.27 16.02
CA LYS A 122 -13.34 -5.00 15.34
C LYS A 122 -14.69 -4.39 15.64
#